data_0030bd03aa4af532685da559b4b7857b
#
_entry.id   0030bd03aa4af532685da559b4b7857b
#
_cell.length_a   1.000
_cell.length_b   1.000
_cell.length_c   1.000
_cell.angle_alpha   90.00
_cell.angle_beta   90.00
_cell.angle_gamma   90.00
#
_symmetry.space_group_name_H-M   'P 1'
#
loop_
_entity.id
_entity.type
_entity.pdbx_description
1 polymer ?
#
loop_
_entity_poly.entity_id
_entity_poly.type
_entity_poly.pdbx_seq_one_letter_code
_entity_poly.pdbx_strand_id
1 'polypeptide(L)'
;MKKAKRVFLIVLDSFGIGEMPDAAAYGDQGTSTIRSCATSPYFHMPNMQKLGLFNIEGVDAGGKVLPIDMPLARIARMREASRGKDTTIGHWEISGVISPKPLPTYPNGFPEEVLKPFREQTGRGVLCNKPYSGTEVIKAYGDEHVRTGDLIVYTSADSVFQWASRTMASYTEASPWGWYLPSTSPTQVADFLKGLSEVRPLSYMV
;
A
#
# COMPACT_ATOMS: atom_id res chain seq x y z
N MET A 1 16.80 -33.42 -6.07
CA MET A 1 16.52 -32.02 -6.50
C MET A 1 17.75 -31.18 -6.23
N LYS A 2 18.21 -30.37 -7.22
CA LYS A 2 19.29 -29.41 -6.98
C LYS A 2 18.74 -28.27 -6.11
N LYS A 3 19.40 -27.97 -4.98
CA LYS A 3 19.04 -26.82 -4.15
C LYS A 3 19.28 -25.51 -4.93
N ALA A 4 18.28 -24.64 -4.98
CA ALA A 4 18.47 -23.29 -5.50
C ALA A 4 19.43 -22.52 -4.59
N LYS A 5 20.42 -21.85 -5.18
CA LYS A 5 21.39 -21.02 -4.42
C LYS A 5 20.89 -19.61 -4.17
N ARG A 6 19.97 -19.12 -5.00
CA ARG A 6 19.36 -17.77 -4.91
C ARG A 6 17.93 -17.84 -5.42
N VAL A 7 17.07 -17.06 -4.80
CA VAL A 7 15.69 -16.80 -5.22
C VAL A 7 15.51 -15.30 -5.31
N PHE A 8 14.89 -14.83 -6.39
CA PHE A 8 14.49 -13.43 -6.57
C PHE A 8 12.97 -13.39 -6.57
N LEU A 9 12.39 -12.63 -5.67
CA LEU A 9 10.97 -12.29 -5.68
C LEU A 9 10.83 -10.88 -6.29
N ILE A 10 10.11 -10.79 -7.40
CA ILE A 10 9.83 -9.52 -8.08
C ILE A 10 8.34 -9.27 -7.98
N VAL A 11 7.96 -8.21 -7.25
CA VAL A 11 6.57 -7.75 -7.16
C VAL A 11 6.40 -6.57 -8.11
N LEU A 12 5.45 -6.68 -9.03
CA LEU A 12 5.04 -5.58 -9.88
C LEU A 12 3.97 -4.79 -9.12
N ASP A 13 4.41 -3.72 -8.45
CA ASP A 13 3.52 -2.89 -7.65
C ASP A 13 2.43 -2.27 -8.52
N SER A 14 1.22 -2.17 -7.96
CA SER A 14 0.03 -1.62 -8.60
C SER A 14 -0.35 -2.28 -9.94
N PHE A 15 0.18 -3.46 -10.24
CA PHE A 15 -0.08 -4.19 -11.48
C PHE A 15 -1.04 -5.37 -11.25
N GLY A 16 -2.34 -5.07 -11.13
CA GLY A 16 -3.38 -6.09 -11.03
C GLY A 16 -3.68 -6.75 -12.38
N ILE A 17 -3.81 -8.08 -12.36
CA ILE A 17 -4.12 -8.90 -13.55
C ILE A 17 -5.58 -9.35 -13.64
N GLY A 18 -6.44 -8.84 -12.76
CA GLY A 18 -7.86 -9.12 -12.69
C GLY A 18 -8.35 -9.07 -11.23
N GLU A 19 -9.66 -9.11 -11.07
CA GLU A 19 -10.30 -9.08 -9.76
C GLU A 19 -10.12 -10.38 -8.97
N MET A 20 -10.16 -10.29 -7.64
CA MET A 20 -10.19 -11.43 -6.75
C MET A 20 -11.62 -11.96 -6.56
N PRO A 21 -11.81 -13.21 -6.11
CA PRO A 21 -13.16 -13.77 -5.93
C PRO A 21 -14.05 -13.02 -4.94
N ASP A 22 -13.48 -12.29 -4.01
CA ASP A 22 -14.15 -11.47 -2.99
C ASP A 22 -14.25 -9.99 -3.35
N ALA A 23 -13.85 -9.58 -4.55
CA ALA A 23 -13.87 -8.19 -5.03
C ALA A 23 -15.22 -7.49 -4.80
N ALA A 24 -16.33 -8.24 -4.91
CA ALA A 24 -17.65 -7.69 -4.64
C ALA A 24 -17.83 -7.16 -3.22
N ALA A 25 -17.21 -7.79 -2.23
CA ALA A 25 -17.28 -7.35 -0.83
C ALA A 25 -16.56 -6.02 -0.58
N TYR A 26 -15.67 -5.63 -1.50
CA TYR A 26 -14.86 -4.43 -1.42
C TYR A 26 -15.20 -3.38 -2.49
N GLY A 27 -16.19 -3.64 -3.32
CA GLY A 27 -16.59 -2.74 -4.42
C GLY A 27 -15.58 -2.69 -5.57
N ASP A 28 -14.73 -3.71 -5.72
CA ASP A 28 -13.65 -3.79 -6.70
C ASP A 28 -13.98 -4.66 -7.92
N GLN A 29 -15.23 -4.95 -8.12
CA GLN A 29 -15.68 -5.75 -9.27
C GLN A 29 -15.24 -5.14 -10.60
N GLY A 30 -14.78 -5.98 -11.52
CA GLY A 30 -14.34 -5.57 -12.85
C GLY A 30 -12.97 -4.88 -12.89
N THR A 31 -12.24 -4.81 -11.77
CA THR A 31 -10.92 -4.17 -11.74
C THR A 31 -9.88 -5.03 -12.46
N SER A 32 -9.08 -4.39 -13.33
CA SER A 32 -7.96 -5.04 -14.03
C SER A 32 -7.01 -3.99 -14.58
N THR A 33 -5.86 -3.83 -13.92
CA THR A 33 -4.83 -2.89 -14.37
C THR A 33 -4.28 -3.28 -15.74
N ILE A 34 -4.03 -4.57 -15.96
CA ILE A 34 -3.51 -5.06 -17.25
C ILE A 34 -4.47 -4.74 -18.41
N ARG A 35 -5.77 -4.86 -18.19
CA ARG A 35 -6.79 -4.52 -19.19
C ARG A 35 -6.80 -3.02 -19.47
N SER A 36 -6.70 -2.21 -18.43
CA SER A 36 -6.60 -0.75 -18.56
C SER A 36 -5.31 -0.35 -19.30
N CYS A 37 -4.16 -0.91 -18.95
CA CYS A 37 -2.90 -0.69 -19.67
C CYS A 37 -2.97 -1.11 -21.14
N ALA A 38 -3.70 -2.19 -21.43
CA ALA A 38 -3.87 -2.69 -22.78
C ALA A 38 -4.65 -1.73 -23.70
N THR A 39 -5.34 -0.72 -23.17
CA THR A 39 -5.97 0.33 -24.02
C THR A 39 -4.92 1.22 -24.69
N SER A 40 -3.73 1.33 -24.12
CA SER A 40 -2.65 2.14 -24.67
C SER A 40 -2.16 1.60 -26.03
N PRO A 41 -1.89 2.46 -27.02
CA PRO A 41 -1.27 2.04 -28.28
C PRO A 41 0.18 1.56 -28.09
N TYR A 42 0.81 1.90 -26.98
CA TYR A 42 2.19 1.50 -26.63
C TYR A 42 2.25 0.21 -25.82
N PHE A 43 1.11 -0.44 -25.55
CA PHE A 43 1.11 -1.67 -24.77
C PHE A 43 1.86 -2.79 -25.52
N HIS A 44 3.00 -3.18 -24.96
CA HIS A 44 3.89 -4.17 -25.57
C HIS A 44 4.64 -4.95 -24.50
N MET A 45 4.31 -6.23 -24.30
CA MET A 45 4.86 -7.08 -23.24
C MET A 45 5.35 -8.45 -23.77
N PRO A 46 6.26 -8.50 -24.77
CA PRO A 46 6.63 -9.75 -25.44
C PRO A 46 7.33 -10.73 -24.51
N ASN A 47 8.13 -10.27 -23.56
CA ASN A 47 8.81 -11.14 -22.61
C ASN A 47 7.84 -11.73 -21.59
N MET A 48 6.88 -10.95 -21.10
CA MET A 48 5.85 -11.44 -20.19
C MET A 48 4.92 -12.43 -20.91
N GLN A 49 4.63 -12.23 -22.19
CA GLN A 49 3.90 -13.19 -23.00
C GLN A 49 4.68 -14.52 -23.11
N LYS A 50 5.97 -14.47 -23.45
CA LYS A 50 6.82 -15.67 -23.50
C LYS A 50 6.91 -16.42 -22.18
N LEU A 51 6.88 -15.70 -21.06
CA LEU A 51 6.84 -16.29 -19.72
C LEU A 51 5.47 -16.89 -19.38
N GLY A 52 4.40 -16.52 -20.10
CA GLY A 52 3.06 -17.08 -19.91
C GLY A 52 2.12 -16.23 -19.07
N LEU A 53 2.38 -14.92 -18.90
CA LEU A 53 1.48 -14.04 -18.15
C LEU A 53 0.03 -14.13 -18.66
N PHE A 54 -0.16 -14.14 -19.98
CA PHE A 54 -1.47 -14.18 -20.62
C PHE A 54 -2.09 -15.60 -20.68
N ASN A 55 -1.37 -16.61 -20.18
CA ASN A 55 -1.87 -17.96 -19.99
C ASN A 55 -2.48 -18.16 -18.58
N ILE A 56 -2.31 -17.20 -17.68
CA ILE A 56 -2.93 -17.24 -16.36
C ILE A 56 -4.44 -17.08 -16.52
N GLU A 57 -5.20 -17.96 -15.88
CA GLU A 57 -6.67 -17.93 -15.92
C GLU A 57 -7.22 -16.57 -15.46
N GLY A 58 -8.12 -15.98 -16.23
CA GLY A 58 -8.76 -14.69 -15.95
C GLY A 58 -7.94 -13.47 -16.37
N VAL A 59 -6.72 -13.62 -16.87
CA VAL A 59 -5.95 -12.49 -17.42
C VAL A 59 -6.50 -12.12 -18.81
N ASP A 60 -6.95 -10.89 -18.92
CA ASP A 60 -7.50 -10.34 -20.17
C ASP A 60 -6.81 -9.01 -20.53
N ALA A 61 -6.14 -9.00 -21.67
CA ALA A 61 -5.53 -7.81 -22.25
C ALA A 61 -6.40 -7.20 -23.38
N GLY A 62 -7.73 -7.41 -23.33
CA GLY A 62 -8.63 -6.90 -24.37
C GLY A 62 -8.37 -7.48 -25.77
N GLY A 63 -7.87 -8.70 -25.84
CA GLY A 63 -7.54 -9.38 -27.11
C GLY A 63 -6.25 -8.90 -27.79
N LYS A 64 -5.54 -7.91 -27.24
CA LYS A 64 -4.30 -7.38 -27.86
C LYS A 64 -3.11 -8.34 -27.74
N VAL A 65 -3.08 -9.18 -26.73
CA VAL A 65 -2.05 -10.19 -26.52
C VAL A 65 -2.74 -11.49 -26.19
N LEU A 66 -2.41 -12.53 -26.91
CA LEU A 66 -2.99 -13.86 -26.75
C LEU A 66 -2.08 -14.76 -25.92
N PRO A 67 -2.63 -15.77 -25.24
CA PRO A 67 -1.88 -16.86 -24.66
C PRO A 67 -0.96 -17.53 -25.71
N ILE A 68 0.05 -18.21 -25.26
CA ILE A 68 0.95 -19.01 -26.12
C ILE A 68 0.90 -20.48 -25.73
N ASP A 69 1.16 -21.38 -26.68
CA ASP A 69 1.06 -22.82 -26.45
C ASP A 69 2.10 -23.35 -25.46
N MET A 70 3.31 -22.79 -25.46
CA MET A 70 4.42 -23.25 -24.65
C MET A 70 5.09 -22.11 -23.86
N PRO A 71 4.55 -21.73 -22.70
CA PRO A 71 5.18 -20.72 -21.86
C PRO A 71 6.51 -21.22 -21.29
N LEU A 72 7.48 -20.30 -21.23
CA LEU A 72 8.83 -20.61 -20.71
C LEU A 72 8.87 -20.76 -19.19
N ALA A 73 7.89 -20.19 -18.49
CA ALA A 73 7.80 -20.26 -17.03
C ALA A 73 6.67 -21.18 -16.56
N ARG A 74 6.69 -21.51 -15.27
CA ARG A 74 5.52 -22.05 -14.59
C ARG A 74 4.63 -20.88 -14.16
N ILE A 75 3.36 -20.99 -14.45
CA ILE A 75 2.34 -20.00 -14.16
C ILE A 75 1.35 -20.56 -13.16
N ALA A 76 0.88 -19.69 -12.27
CA ALA A 76 -0.19 -20.00 -11.33
C ALA A 76 -0.92 -18.73 -10.94
N ARG A 77 -2.20 -18.85 -10.59
CA ARG A 77 -2.97 -17.84 -9.91
C ARG A 77 -2.98 -18.18 -8.42
N MET A 78 -2.61 -17.23 -7.59
CA MET A 78 -2.71 -17.37 -6.14
C MET A 78 -3.95 -16.65 -5.64
N ARG A 79 -4.45 -17.09 -4.51
CA ARG A 79 -5.53 -16.46 -3.77
C ARG A 79 -5.00 -16.08 -2.40
N GLU A 80 -5.35 -14.89 -1.94
CA GLU A 80 -5.04 -14.46 -0.59
C GLU A 80 -5.77 -15.33 0.45
N ALA A 81 -5.11 -15.53 1.59
CA ALA A 81 -5.66 -16.19 2.77
C ALA A 81 -5.99 -15.18 3.88
N SER A 82 -5.33 -14.04 3.87
CA SER A 82 -5.59 -12.92 4.78
C SER A 82 -6.94 -12.27 4.50
N ARG A 83 -7.47 -11.61 5.51
CA ARG A 83 -8.73 -10.85 5.39
C ARG A 83 -8.43 -9.36 5.35
N GLY A 84 -9.19 -8.63 4.54
CA GLY A 84 -9.07 -7.20 4.36
C GLY A 84 -8.36 -6.81 3.07
N LYS A 85 -8.61 -5.59 2.64
CA LYS A 85 -8.06 -5.00 1.44
C LYS A 85 -7.08 -3.91 1.85
N ASP A 86 -5.80 -4.25 1.83
CA ASP A 86 -4.75 -3.39 2.36
C ASP A 86 -3.37 -3.81 1.84
N THR A 87 -2.59 -2.85 1.38
CA THR A 87 -1.23 -3.08 0.87
C THR A 87 -0.33 -3.72 1.93
N THR A 88 -0.46 -3.32 3.20
CA THR A 88 0.35 -3.84 4.31
C THR A 88 0.05 -5.31 4.54
N ILE A 89 -1.23 -5.69 4.59
CA ILE A 89 -1.65 -7.09 4.71
C ILE A 89 -1.10 -7.93 3.56
N GLY A 90 -1.18 -7.43 2.32
CA GLY A 90 -0.65 -8.13 1.16
C GLY A 90 0.87 -8.37 1.25
N HIS A 91 1.65 -7.37 1.69
CA HIS A 91 3.09 -7.52 1.88
C HIS A 91 3.43 -8.52 3.00
N TRP A 92 2.65 -8.55 4.07
CA TRP A 92 2.84 -9.52 5.14
C TRP A 92 2.55 -10.94 4.67
N GLU A 93 1.48 -11.12 3.91
CA GLU A 93 1.13 -12.44 3.39
C GLU A 93 2.20 -12.97 2.42
N ILE A 94 2.74 -12.12 1.55
CA ILE A 94 3.89 -12.47 0.71
C ILE A 94 5.10 -12.90 1.55
N SER A 95 5.25 -12.31 2.74
CA SER A 95 6.30 -12.68 3.70
C SER A 95 5.95 -13.88 4.59
N GLY A 96 4.77 -14.47 4.43
CA GLY A 96 4.31 -15.66 5.15
C GLY A 96 3.47 -15.37 6.39
N VAL A 97 3.05 -14.10 6.62
CA VAL A 97 2.20 -13.72 7.76
C VAL A 97 0.76 -13.58 7.28
N ILE A 98 -0.12 -14.43 7.79
CA ILE A 98 -1.56 -14.40 7.45
C ILE A 98 -2.32 -13.61 8.52
N SER A 99 -3.07 -12.61 8.09
CA SER A 99 -3.91 -11.77 8.94
C SER A 99 -5.36 -12.29 8.94
N PRO A 100 -5.83 -12.94 10.02
CA PRO A 100 -7.18 -13.50 10.07
C PRO A 100 -8.27 -12.44 10.23
N LYS A 101 -7.89 -11.19 10.54
CA LYS A 101 -8.79 -10.05 10.69
C LYS A 101 -8.31 -8.89 9.81
N PRO A 102 -9.25 -8.16 9.17
CA PRO A 102 -8.90 -6.96 8.43
C PRO A 102 -8.38 -5.86 9.36
N LEU A 103 -7.58 -4.95 8.83
CA LEU A 103 -7.23 -3.73 9.54
C LEU A 103 -8.47 -2.83 9.71
N PRO A 104 -8.55 -2.08 10.81
CA PRO A 104 -9.65 -1.15 11.03
C PRO A 104 -9.60 -0.03 9.98
N THR A 105 -10.76 0.37 9.50
CA THR A 105 -10.91 1.47 8.55
C THR A 105 -11.44 2.73 9.24
N TYR A 106 -10.97 3.90 8.77
CA TYR A 106 -11.31 5.20 9.35
C TYR A 106 -11.80 6.17 8.26
N PRO A 107 -12.98 5.93 7.68
CA PRO A 107 -13.48 6.71 6.54
C PRO A 107 -13.73 8.19 6.88
N ASN A 108 -13.87 8.51 8.16
CA ASN A 108 -14.10 9.88 8.65
C ASN A 108 -12.89 10.48 9.37
N GLY A 109 -11.71 9.88 9.23
CA GLY A 109 -10.51 10.23 10.00
C GLY A 109 -10.39 9.43 11.29
N PHE A 110 -9.24 9.58 11.97
CA PHE A 110 -8.95 8.87 13.22
C PHE A 110 -9.74 9.45 14.38
N PRO A 111 -10.24 8.61 15.31
CA PRO A 111 -10.93 9.07 16.50
C PRO A 111 -9.97 9.67 17.52
N GLU A 112 -10.50 10.41 18.49
CA GLU A 112 -9.71 11.05 19.54
C GLU A 112 -8.90 10.06 20.40
N GLU A 113 -9.36 8.83 20.52
CA GLU A 113 -8.61 7.74 21.18
C GLU A 113 -7.22 7.50 20.56
N VAL A 114 -7.09 7.77 19.26
CA VAL A 114 -5.83 7.67 18.49
C VAL A 114 -5.10 9.02 18.49
N LEU A 115 -5.81 10.11 18.25
CA LEU A 115 -5.18 11.42 18.06
C LEU A 115 -4.72 12.06 19.38
N LYS A 116 -5.42 11.82 20.49
CA LYS A 116 -5.06 12.39 21.77
C LYS A 116 -3.69 11.90 22.24
N PRO A 117 -3.41 10.57 22.35
CA PRO A 117 -2.07 10.08 22.67
C PRO A 117 -1.01 10.53 21.67
N PHE A 118 -1.36 10.62 20.39
CA PHE A 118 -0.45 11.11 19.35
C PHE A 118 -0.02 12.56 19.61
N ARG A 119 -0.97 13.46 19.90
CA ARG A 119 -0.68 14.87 20.26
C ARG A 119 0.12 15.00 21.54
N GLU A 120 -0.24 14.23 22.56
CA GLU A 120 0.44 14.24 23.86
C GLU A 120 1.91 13.79 23.75
N GLN A 121 2.17 12.76 22.97
CA GLN A 121 3.53 12.22 22.81
C GLN A 121 4.39 13.03 21.86
N THR A 122 3.81 13.57 20.80
CA THR A 122 4.55 14.40 19.84
C THR A 122 4.72 15.84 20.28
N GLY A 123 3.85 16.32 21.18
CA GLY A 123 3.75 17.73 21.57
C GLY A 123 3.29 18.64 20.42
N ARG A 124 2.61 18.07 19.40
CA ARG A 124 2.21 18.78 18.19
C ARG A 124 0.70 18.65 17.97
N GLY A 125 0.13 19.66 17.31
CA GLY A 125 -1.23 19.61 16.79
C GLY A 125 -1.35 18.67 15.57
N VAL A 126 -2.58 18.49 15.09
CA VAL A 126 -2.91 17.65 13.94
C VAL A 126 -3.64 18.49 12.90
N LEU A 127 -3.12 18.47 11.69
CA LEU A 127 -3.73 19.03 10.50
C LEU A 127 -4.38 17.91 9.70
N CYS A 128 -5.47 18.23 9.01
CA CYS A 128 -6.24 17.36 8.11
C CYS A 128 -7.14 16.34 8.83
N ASN A 129 -6.63 15.23 9.31
CA ASN A 129 -7.37 14.09 9.88
C ASN A 129 -8.61 13.67 9.08
N LYS A 130 -8.48 13.46 7.81
CA LYS A 130 -9.55 12.99 6.91
C LYS A 130 -8.96 12.21 5.73
N PRO A 131 -9.77 11.50 4.94
CA PRO A 131 -9.29 10.83 3.75
C PRO A 131 -8.68 11.83 2.75
N TYR A 132 -7.46 11.55 2.31
CA TYR A 132 -6.73 12.39 1.37
C TYR A 132 -5.72 11.58 0.56
N SER A 133 -5.34 12.08 -0.63
CA SER A 133 -4.17 11.59 -1.36
C SER A 133 -2.91 12.21 -0.74
N GLY A 134 -1.83 11.41 -0.60
CA GLY A 134 -0.56 11.88 0.00
C GLY A 134 0.04 13.08 -0.71
N THR A 135 -0.05 13.15 -2.03
CA THR A 135 0.44 14.31 -2.81
C THR A 135 -0.44 15.55 -2.64
N GLU A 136 -1.75 15.36 -2.64
CA GLU A 136 -2.70 16.47 -2.51
C GLU A 136 -2.76 17.02 -1.08
N VAL A 137 -2.60 16.18 -0.06
CA VAL A 137 -2.58 16.65 1.34
C VAL A 137 -1.38 17.56 1.61
N ILE A 138 -0.22 17.26 1.01
CA ILE A 138 0.97 18.11 1.13
C ILE A 138 0.75 19.47 0.45
N LYS A 139 0.11 19.50 -0.71
CA LYS A 139 -0.24 20.75 -1.38
C LYS A 139 -1.21 21.58 -0.54
N ALA A 140 -2.21 20.94 0.09
CA ALA A 140 -3.27 21.62 0.82
C ALA A 140 -2.81 22.14 2.19
N TYR A 141 -1.98 21.38 2.91
CA TYR A 141 -1.62 21.65 4.31
C TYR A 141 -0.12 21.88 4.54
N GLY A 142 0.72 21.73 3.52
CA GLY A 142 2.17 21.80 3.66
C GLY A 142 2.68 23.16 4.15
N ASP A 143 2.09 24.27 3.70
CA ASP A 143 2.48 25.61 4.14
C ASP A 143 2.07 25.84 5.60
N GLU A 144 0.91 25.36 6.01
CA GLU A 144 0.43 25.45 7.38
C GLU A 144 1.29 24.59 8.32
N HIS A 145 1.63 23.35 7.89
CA HIS A 145 2.57 22.49 8.60
C HIS A 145 3.92 23.18 8.87
N VAL A 146 4.49 23.83 7.86
CA VAL A 146 5.78 24.55 8.02
C VAL A 146 5.64 25.74 8.96
N ARG A 147 4.51 26.44 8.92
CA ARG A 147 4.26 27.64 9.75
C ARG A 147 3.97 27.29 11.21
N THR A 148 3.21 26.22 11.48
CA THR A 148 2.75 25.87 12.85
C THR A 148 3.60 24.79 13.50
N GLY A 149 4.19 23.92 12.71
CA GLY A 149 4.84 22.70 13.17
C GLY A 149 3.86 21.57 13.47
N ASP A 150 2.55 21.75 13.26
CA ASP A 150 1.55 20.71 13.45
C ASP A 150 1.67 19.62 12.39
N LEU A 151 1.34 18.39 12.73
CA LEU A 151 1.57 17.24 11.89
C LEU A 151 0.38 16.98 10.96
N ILE A 152 0.66 16.75 9.69
CA ILE A 152 -0.37 16.36 8.72
C ILE A 152 -0.66 14.87 8.92
N VAL A 153 -1.85 14.58 9.44
CA VAL A 153 -2.36 13.21 9.63
C VAL A 153 -3.52 13.00 8.66
N TYR A 154 -3.54 11.89 7.96
CA TYR A 154 -4.60 11.59 7.00
C TYR A 154 -4.83 10.08 6.88
N THR A 155 -5.97 9.71 6.33
CA THR A 155 -6.27 8.33 5.97
C THR A 155 -6.20 8.17 4.46
N SER A 156 -5.82 7.01 3.98
CA SER A 156 -6.08 6.59 2.59
C SER A 156 -7.39 5.82 2.52
N ALA A 157 -7.80 5.45 1.30
CA ALA A 157 -8.93 4.54 1.12
C ALA A 157 -8.70 3.18 1.84
N ASP A 158 -7.43 2.82 2.01
CA ASP A 158 -6.99 1.57 2.65
C ASP A 158 -6.79 1.71 4.17
N SER A 159 -6.96 2.92 4.72
CA SER A 159 -7.20 3.19 6.15
C SER A 159 -6.08 2.97 7.14
N VAL A 160 -4.85 2.75 6.74
CA VAL A 160 -3.72 2.79 7.67
C VAL A 160 -3.42 4.22 8.12
N PHE A 161 -2.90 4.36 9.34
CA PHE A 161 -2.47 5.65 9.87
C PHE A 161 -1.35 6.21 8.98
N GLN A 162 -1.59 7.39 8.42
CA GLN A 162 -0.62 8.09 7.59
C GLN A 162 -0.37 9.49 8.12
N TRP A 163 0.87 9.93 7.99
CA TRP A 163 1.26 11.29 8.26
C TRP A 163 2.22 11.79 7.17
N ALA A 164 2.21 13.07 6.93
CA ALA A 164 3.03 13.68 5.89
C ALA A 164 3.70 14.96 6.39
N SER A 165 4.80 15.32 5.74
CA SER A 165 5.53 16.55 5.98
C SER A 165 5.99 17.14 4.65
N ARG A 166 5.93 18.47 4.50
CA ARG A 166 6.45 19.16 3.31
C ARG A 166 7.93 18.94 3.10
N THR A 167 8.69 18.80 4.17
CA THR A 167 10.13 18.52 4.10
C THR A 167 10.40 17.17 3.44
N MET A 168 9.48 16.20 3.58
CA MET A 168 9.60 14.90 2.93
C MET A 168 9.35 14.95 1.42
N ALA A 169 8.48 15.84 0.95
CA ALA A 169 8.21 15.97 -0.48
C ALA A 169 9.47 16.36 -1.29
N SER A 170 10.44 17.04 -0.67
CA SER A 170 11.73 17.38 -1.28
C SER A 170 12.77 16.25 -1.23
N TYR A 171 12.52 15.20 -0.41
CA TYR A 171 13.40 14.03 -0.27
C TYR A 171 12.89 12.77 -0.98
N THR A 172 11.67 12.77 -1.51
CA THR A 172 11.07 11.59 -2.17
C THR A 172 11.74 11.20 -3.48
N GLU A 173 12.60 12.05 -4.05
CA GLU A 173 13.46 11.66 -5.19
C GLU A 173 14.63 10.74 -4.79
N ALA A 174 14.92 10.58 -3.49
CA ALA A 174 16.13 9.89 -3.04
C ALA A 174 15.95 8.74 -2.04
N SER A 175 14.74 8.45 -1.53
CA SER A 175 14.59 7.36 -0.56
C SER A 175 13.22 6.67 -0.63
N PRO A 176 13.18 5.34 -0.88
CA PRO A 176 11.94 4.55 -0.85
C PRO A 176 11.34 4.35 0.55
N TRP A 177 11.97 4.88 1.63
CA TRP A 177 11.60 4.68 3.03
C TRP A 177 11.39 5.99 3.79
N GLY A 178 10.91 7.02 3.11
CA GLY A 178 10.88 8.39 3.57
C GLY A 178 9.88 8.75 4.67
N TRP A 179 10.07 8.28 5.89
CA TRP A 179 9.33 8.74 7.07
C TRP A 179 10.30 9.46 8.02
N TYR A 180 10.41 10.77 7.93
CA TYR A 180 11.26 11.56 8.83
C TYR A 180 10.51 12.77 9.39
N LEU A 181 10.48 12.89 10.71
CA LEU A 181 10.00 14.07 11.43
C LEU A 181 11.19 14.98 11.75
N PRO A 182 11.32 16.15 11.13
CA PRO A 182 12.48 17.02 11.37
C PRO A 182 12.63 17.53 12.81
N SER A 183 11.56 17.44 13.60
CA SER A 183 11.52 17.98 14.96
C SER A 183 11.04 16.99 16.04
N THR A 184 10.75 15.75 15.65
CA THR A 184 10.43 14.68 16.59
C THR A 184 11.52 13.63 16.49
N SER A 185 12.14 13.24 17.61
CA SER A 185 13.20 12.24 17.57
C SER A 185 12.64 10.90 17.08
N PRO A 186 13.39 10.08 16.36
CA PRO A 186 13.00 8.72 16.01
C PRO A 186 12.54 7.90 17.21
N THR A 187 13.09 8.17 18.40
CA THR A 187 12.72 7.53 19.66
C THR A 187 11.29 7.88 20.06
N GLN A 188 10.87 9.14 19.94
CA GLN A 188 9.50 9.56 20.28
C GLN A 188 8.45 8.93 19.36
N VAL A 189 8.76 8.78 18.09
CA VAL A 189 7.88 8.06 17.15
C VAL A 189 7.83 6.57 17.49
N ALA A 190 8.98 5.96 17.79
CA ALA A 190 9.05 4.56 18.18
C ALA A 190 8.30 4.29 19.50
N ASP A 191 8.41 5.17 20.48
CA ASP A 191 7.71 5.06 21.77
C ASP A 191 6.20 5.24 21.60
N PHE A 192 5.76 6.17 20.74
CA PHE A 192 4.36 6.30 20.35
C PHE A 192 3.82 5.03 19.69
N LEU A 193 4.53 4.51 18.70
CA LEU A 193 4.15 3.29 17.99
C LEU A 193 4.10 2.09 18.94
N LYS A 194 5.04 1.99 19.88
CA LYS A 194 5.05 0.98 20.93
C LYS A 194 3.85 1.13 21.86
N GLY A 195 3.55 2.33 22.33
CA GLY A 195 2.38 2.61 23.16
C GLY A 195 1.07 2.26 22.47
N LEU A 196 0.93 2.54 21.15
CA LEU A 196 -0.23 2.11 20.38
C LEU A 196 -0.33 0.58 20.28
N SER A 197 0.78 -0.15 20.21
CA SER A 197 0.79 -1.61 20.18
C SER A 197 0.37 -2.25 21.51
N GLU A 198 0.53 -1.55 22.63
CA GLU A 198 0.14 -2.01 23.96
C GLU A 198 -1.36 -1.76 24.26
N VAL A 199 -1.97 -0.73 23.64
CA VAL A 199 -3.39 -0.39 23.84
C VAL A 199 -4.36 -1.29 23.05
N ARG A 200 -3.93 -1.82 21.94
CA ARG A 200 -4.56 -2.92 21.17
C ARG A 200 -3.44 -3.64 20.43
N PRO A 201 -3.61 -4.91 20.04
CA PRO A 201 -2.60 -5.53 19.19
C PRO A 201 -2.56 -4.83 17.84
N LEU A 202 -1.99 -3.63 17.82
CA LEU A 202 -1.52 -2.92 16.64
C LEU A 202 -0.18 -3.53 16.21
N SER A 203 -0.15 -4.86 16.12
CA SER A 203 0.90 -5.62 15.45
C SER A 203 1.02 -5.24 13.95
N TYR A 204 0.62 -4.02 13.58
CA TYR A 204 0.30 -3.63 12.21
C TYR A 204 0.85 -2.27 11.80
N MET A 205 1.76 -1.72 12.59
CA MET A 205 2.44 -0.49 12.21
C MET A 205 3.94 -0.77 12.05
N VAL A 206 4.31 -1.27 10.88
CA VAL A 206 5.67 -1.21 10.37
C VAL A 206 5.61 -0.54 9.01
#